data_72a73875a9049bd79208eb969f3b7231
#
_entry.id   72a73875a9049bd79208eb969f3b7231
#
_cell.length_a   1.000
_cell.length_b   1.000
_cell.length_c   1.000
_cell.angle_alpha   90.00
_cell.angle_beta   90.00
_cell.angle_gamma   90.00
#
_symmetry.space_group_name_H-M   'P 1'
#
loop_
_entity.id
_entity.type
_entity.pdbx_description
1 polymer ?
#
loop_
_entity_poly.entity_id
_entity_poly.type
_entity_poly.pdbx_seq_one_letter_code
_entity_poly.pdbx_strand_id
1 'polypeptide(L)'
;MVSVEYKKLGDIATYINGYAFKPEQRGSEGLPIIRIQDLTGNAYDLGYYNGDYPKKVELNDGDVLISWSASLGVYLWNHGKALLNQHIFKVVFDKVEIDKFYFMYAVEYNLDKMSLKTHGATMKHITKKDFDNVVIPYPDLDYQKEVAYRLTSLKGIIEKYQKQLDLLDELVKARFVEMFGDPVINSCQFPVQPMTDICDIIDGDRGKNYPKSEEILDDGYCLFLNAKNVTQKGFDFENCNFITREKDDALRNGTLSRGDVVLTTRGTVGNLAYYSKNVPYENIRINSGMVILRMNRSILNEIYFIELFKMKLSDIKEKIASGSAQPQLPISTMNKIILMIPPLELQNQFASFVQEIDKSRLRELLAIKQIKLLLNDSWLLLY
;
A
#
# COMPACT_ATOMS: atom_id res chain seq x y z
N MET A 1 26.78 14.53 -27.31
CA MET A 1 25.33 14.24 -27.11
C MET A 1 24.98 13.16 -28.12
N VAL A 2 24.50 12.01 -27.66
CA VAL A 2 23.96 10.97 -28.54
C VAL A 2 22.70 11.55 -29.15
N SER A 3 22.57 11.59 -30.49
CA SER A 3 21.31 12.01 -31.11
C SER A 3 20.27 10.92 -30.84
N VAL A 4 19.30 11.18 -29.98
CA VAL A 4 18.25 10.22 -29.68
C VAL A 4 17.15 10.36 -30.73
N GLU A 5 16.91 9.31 -31.50
CA GLU A 5 15.75 9.17 -32.36
C GLU A 5 14.51 8.92 -31.48
N TYR A 6 13.33 9.29 -31.96
CA TYR A 6 12.06 9.03 -31.28
C TYR A 6 11.14 8.20 -32.18
N LYS A 7 10.54 7.14 -31.63
CA LYS A 7 9.61 6.28 -32.38
C LYS A 7 8.27 6.16 -31.66
N LYS A 8 7.20 6.03 -32.45
CA LYS A 8 5.88 5.68 -31.93
C LYS A 8 5.85 4.20 -31.56
N LEU A 9 5.12 3.84 -30.50
CA LEU A 9 4.94 2.44 -30.09
C LEU A 9 4.39 1.59 -31.24
N GLY A 10 3.45 2.15 -32.03
CA GLY A 10 2.89 1.51 -33.21
C GLY A 10 3.91 1.20 -34.31
N ASP A 11 5.05 1.91 -34.36
CA ASP A 11 6.13 1.68 -35.34
C ASP A 11 7.19 0.68 -34.78
N ILE A 12 7.13 0.33 -33.50
CA ILE A 12 8.09 -0.54 -32.84
C ILE A 12 7.64 -2.01 -32.85
N ALA A 13 6.36 -2.27 -32.54
CA ALA A 13 5.86 -3.63 -32.34
C ALA A 13 4.40 -3.76 -32.78
N THR A 14 3.95 -5.00 -32.94
CA THR A 14 2.52 -5.31 -33.11
C THR A 14 1.89 -5.68 -31.77
N TYR A 15 0.71 -5.11 -31.47
CA TYR A 15 -0.03 -5.31 -30.23
C TYR A 15 -1.27 -6.17 -30.50
N ILE A 16 -1.25 -7.41 -30.04
CA ILE A 16 -2.33 -8.39 -30.19
C ILE A 16 -3.23 -8.28 -28.97
N ASN A 17 -4.49 -7.87 -29.18
CA ASN A 17 -5.48 -7.87 -28.11
C ASN A 17 -5.89 -9.31 -27.76
N GLY A 18 -6.11 -9.56 -26.46
CA GLY A 18 -6.61 -10.84 -25.98
C GLY A 18 -8.02 -11.15 -26.47
N TYR A 19 -8.45 -12.38 -26.24
CA TYR A 19 -9.76 -12.90 -26.64
C TYR A 19 -10.82 -12.62 -25.57
N ALA A 20 -12.04 -12.30 -25.98
CA ALA A 20 -13.15 -12.02 -25.07
C ALA A 20 -13.81 -13.33 -24.63
N PHE A 21 -13.23 -13.99 -23.61
CA PHE A 21 -13.84 -15.19 -23.03
C PHE A 21 -15.09 -14.81 -22.25
N LYS A 22 -16.24 -15.44 -22.60
CA LYS A 22 -17.49 -15.25 -21.88
C LYS A 22 -17.44 -15.96 -20.52
N PRO A 23 -18.22 -15.51 -19.51
CA PRO A 23 -18.25 -16.13 -18.19
C PRO A 23 -18.53 -17.64 -18.23
N GLU A 24 -19.48 -18.08 -19.08
CA GLU A 24 -19.86 -19.47 -19.25
C GLU A 24 -18.80 -20.37 -19.92
N GLN A 25 -17.80 -19.77 -20.55
CA GLN A 25 -16.66 -20.47 -21.14
C GLN A 25 -15.55 -20.77 -20.16
N ARG A 26 -15.63 -20.23 -18.94
CA ARG A 26 -14.59 -20.41 -17.91
C ARG A 26 -14.91 -21.67 -17.13
N GLY A 27 -14.10 -22.69 -17.31
CA GLY A 27 -14.17 -23.96 -16.63
C GLY A 27 -13.03 -24.16 -15.63
N SER A 28 -12.86 -25.42 -15.22
CA SER A 28 -11.80 -25.86 -14.31
C SER A 28 -10.65 -26.58 -15.00
N GLU A 29 -10.74 -26.81 -16.34
CA GLU A 29 -9.79 -27.60 -17.12
C GLU A 29 -9.29 -26.84 -18.35
N GLY A 30 -8.07 -27.15 -18.82
CA GLY A 30 -7.46 -26.58 -20.00
C GLY A 30 -6.36 -25.57 -19.68
N LEU A 31 -6.17 -24.58 -20.55
CA LEU A 31 -5.20 -23.51 -20.33
C LEU A 31 -5.79 -22.39 -19.46
N PRO A 32 -5.02 -21.82 -18.54
CA PRO A 32 -5.50 -20.71 -17.72
C PRO A 32 -5.77 -19.47 -18.56
N ILE A 33 -6.85 -18.75 -18.26
CA ILE A 33 -7.22 -17.47 -18.88
C ILE A 33 -6.67 -16.35 -18.02
N ILE A 34 -5.77 -15.54 -18.56
CA ILE A 34 -5.08 -14.45 -17.84
C ILE A 34 -5.81 -13.13 -18.03
N ARG A 35 -6.33 -12.61 -16.93
CA ARG A 35 -7.07 -11.33 -16.83
C ARG A 35 -6.20 -10.30 -16.13
N ILE A 36 -6.59 -9.04 -16.14
CA ILE A 36 -5.86 -7.95 -15.45
C ILE A 36 -5.71 -8.26 -13.95
N GLN A 37 -6.74 -8.78 -13.30
CA GLN A 37 -6.70 -9.15 -11.88
C GLN A 37 -5.70 -10.27 -11.57
N ASP A 38 -5.46 -11.18 -12.50
CA ASP A 38 -4.46 -12.25 -12.35
C ASP A 38 -3.04 -11.65 -12.43
N LEU A 39 -2.82 -10.64 -13.29
CA LEU A 39 -1.55 -9.93 -13.39
C LEU A 39 -1.27 -9.02 -12.18
N THR A 40 -2.32 -8.52 -11.52
CA THR A 40 -2.19 -7.61 -10.36
C THR A 40 -2.23 -8.32 -9.00
N GLY A 41 -2.40 -9.65 -8.98
CA GLY A 41 -2.51 -10.44 -7.74
C GLY A 41 -3.85 -10.27 -7.01
N ASN A 42 -4.87 -9.71 -7.66
CA ASN A 42 -6.20 -9.46 -7.08
C ASN A 42 -7.26 -10.47 -7.56
N ALA A 43 -6.84 -11.59 -8.12
CA ALA A 43 -7.77 -12.64 -8.58
C ALA A 43 -8.26 -13.48 -7.40
N TYR A 44 -9.57 -13.78 -7.39
CA TYR A 44 -10.18 -14.72 -6.43
C TYR A 44 -10.17 -16.15 -6.96
N ASP A 45 -10.17 -16.31 -8.29
CA ASP A 45 -10.19 -17.59 -8.99
C ASP A 45 -9.46 -17.48 -10.33
N LEU A 46 -8.82 -18.55 -10.75
CA LEU A 46 -8.24 -18.70 -12.08
C LEU A 46 -9.20 -19.51 -12.95
N GLY A 47 -9.71 -18.90 -14.04
CA GLY A 47 -10.56 -19.61 -14.99
C GLY A 47 -9.70 -20.31 -16.05
N TYR A 48 -10.16 -21.49 -16.49
CA TYR A 48 -9.49 -22.31 -17.50
C TYR A 48 -10.36 -22.47 -18.74
N TYR A 49 -9.75 -22.80 -19.90
CA TYR A 49 -10.45 -23.02 -21.15
C TYR A 49 -9.77 -24.10 -21.98
N ASN A 50 -10.58 -25.07 -22.47
CA ASN A 50 -10.13 -26.20 -23.28
C ASN A 50 -10.77 -26.25 -24.68
N GLY A 51 -11.56 -25.24 -25.07
CA GLY A 51 -12.18 -25.14 -26.40
C GLY A 51 -11.25 -24.48 -27.44
N ASP A 52 -11.83 -24.17 -28.61
CA ASP A 52 -11.13 -23.53 -29.71
C ASP A 52 -10.88 -22.05 -29.44
N TYR A 53 -9.67 -21.57 -29.69
CA TYR A 53 -9.25 -20.20 -29.54
C TYR A 53 -8.27 -19.75 -30.63
N PRO A 54 -8.19 -18.46 -30.95
CA PRO A 54 -7.21 -17.94 -31.90
C PRO A 54 -5.79 -18.14 -31.36
N LYS A 55 -4.93 -18.87 -32.07
CA LYS A 55 -3.54 -19.17 -31.61
C LYS A 55 -2.70 -17.94 -31.22
N LYS A 56 -2.98 -16.78 -31.84
CA LYS A 56 -2.30 -15.53 -31.54
C LYS A 56 -2.46 -15.04 -30.09
N VAL A 57 -3.48 -15.50 -29.35
CA VAL A 57 -3.70 -15.13 -27.94
C VAL A 57 -3.08 -16.13 -26.95
N GLU A 58 -2.41 -17.17 -27.43
CA GLU A 58 -1.63 -18.08 -26.60
C GLU A 58 -0.39 -17.36 -26.06
N LEU A 59 -0.17 -17.50 -24.74
CA LEU A 59 0.99 -16.96 -24.03
C LEU A 59 2.03 -18.03 -23.82
N ASN A 60 3.29 -17.62 -23.87
CA ASN A 60 4.45 -18.43 -23.53
C ASN A 60 5.40 -17.61 -22.66
N ASP A 61 6.31 -18.29 -21.95
CA ASP A 61 7.32 -17.62 -21.14
C ASP A 61 8.14 -16.63 -21.97
N GLY A 62 8.35 -15.44 -21.43
CA GLY A 62 9.05 -14.34 -22.07
C GLY A 62 8.17 -13.39 -22.90
N ASP A 63 6.85 -13.65 -23.00
CA ASP A 63 5.93 -12.72 -23.64
C ASP A 63 5.78 -11.43 -22.81
N VAL A 64 5.73 -10.29 -23.46
CA VAL A 64 5.43 -8.99 -22.82
C VAL A 64 3.96 -8.67 -22.95
N LEU A 65 3.33 -8.35 -21.83
CA LEU A 65 1.91 -8.03 -21.72
C LEU A 65 1.72 -6.60 -21.25
N ILE A 66 0.70 -5.93 -21.80
CA ILE A 66 0.37 -4.54 -21.42
C ILE A 66 -1.13 -4.47 -21.14
N SER A 67 -1.50 -4.20 -19.90
CA SER A 67 -2.90 -3.89 -19.56
C SER A 67 -3.19 -2.42 -19.87
N TRP A 68 -4.26 -2.17 -20.62
CA TRP A 68 -4.65 -0.86 -21.13
C TRP A 68 -6.00 -0.34 -20.59
N SER A 69 -6.58 -1.07 -19.64
CA SER A 69 -7.87 -0.73 -19.01
C SER A 69 -7.82 -1.04 -17.51
N ALA A 70 -8.59 -0.32 -16.72
CA ALA A 70 -8.69 -0.45 -15.26
C ALA A 70 -7.34 -0.23 -14.56
N SER A 71 -6.53 -1.27 -14.41
CA SER A 71 -5.16 -1.19 -13.86
C SER A 71 -4.16 -1.24 -15.01
N LEU A 72 -3.58 -0.08 -15.34
CA LEU A 72 -2.57 0.01 -16.40
C LEU A 72 -1.25 -0.60 -15.91
N GLY A 73 -0.54 -1.32 -16.77
CA GLY A 73 0.73 -1.93 -16.39
C GLY A 73 1.40 -2.70 -17.51
N VAL A 74 2.72 -2.96 -17.34
CA VAL A 74 3.55 -3.76 -18.24
C VAL A 74 4.09 -4.95 -17.46
N TYR A 75 3.98 -6.14 -18.02
CA TYR A 75 4.30 -7.40 -17.35
C TYR A 75 5.13 -8.30 -18.26
N LEU A 76 6.09 -9.00 -17.68
CA LEU A 76 6.79 -10.12 -18.32
C LEU A 76 6.08 -11.42 -17.88
N TRP A 77 5.56 -12.17 -18.83
CA TRP A 77 4.92 -13.45 -18.56
C TRP A 77 5.95 -14.56 -18.41
N ASN A 78 5.94 -15.30 -17.30
CA ASN A 78 6.88 -16.42 -17.02
C ASN A 78 6.18 -17.53 -16.21
N HIS A 79 4.93 -17.85 -16.58
CA HIS A 79 4.12 -18.85 -15.87
C HIS A 79 3.61 -19.95 -16.80
N GLY A 80 4.37 -20.24 -17.89
CA GLY A 80 4.04 -21.27 -18.84
C GLY A 80 2.94 -20.88 -19.83
N LYS A 81 2.33 -21.89 -20.47
CA LYS A 81 1.28 -21.66 -21.45
C LYS A 81 -0.02 -21.19 -20.82
N ALA A 82 -0.61 -20.15 -21.42
CA ALA A 82 -1.86 -19.55 -20.98
C ALA A 82 -2.60 -18.90 -22.14
N LEU A 83 -3.81 -18.38 -21.88
CA LEU A 83 -4.65 -17.68 -22.85
C LEU A 83 -4.87 -16.24 -22.40
N LEU A 84 -4.62 -15.29 -23.29
CA LEU A 84 -4.76 -13.87 -23.00
C LEU A 84 -6.21 -13.42 -23.12
N ASN A 85 -6.77 -12.89 -22.03
CA ASN A 85 -8.10 -12.28 -22.02
C ASN A 85 -8.08 -10.86 -22.62
N GLN A 86 -9.25 -10.37 -23.04
CA GLN A 86 -9.43 -8.99 -23.53
C GLN A 86 -8.90 -7.93 -22.54
N HIS A 87 -8.64 -6.72 -23.05
CA HIS A 87 -8.10 -5.58 -22.30
C HIS A 87 -6.62 -5.69 -21.93
N ILE A 88 -5.92 -6.68 -22.48
CA ILE A 88 -4.48 -6.85 -22.38
C ILE A 88 -3.93 -7.04 -23.79
N PHE A 89 -2.83 -6.34 -24.12
CA PHE A 89 -2.05 -6.59 -25.32
C PHE A 89 -0.93 -7.58 -25.03
N LYS A 90 -0.71 -8.53 -25.95
CA LYS A 90 0.54 -9.26 -26.13
C LYS A 90 1.39 -8.48 -27.13
N VAL A 91 2.64 -8.20 -26.79
CA VAL A 91 3.59 -7.48 -27.65
C VAL A 91 4.34 -8.46 -28.54
N VAL A 92 4.34 -8.21 -29.85
CA VAL A 92 5.15 -8.93 -30.82
C VAL A 92 6.16 -7.95 -31.40
N PHE A 93 7.46 -8.17 -31.14
CA PHE A 93 8.55 -7.32 -31.61
C PHE A 93 8.92 -7.72 -33.06
N ASP A 94 8.16 -7.22 -34.03
CA ASP A 94 8.22 -7.62 -35.44
C ASP A 94 8.56 -6.47 -36.40
N LYS A 95 8.78 -5.23 -35.90
CA LYS A 95 8.96 -4.06 -36.78
C LYS A 95 10.37 -3.47 -36.72
N VAL A 96 10.95 -3.34 -35.52
CA VAL A 96 12.30 -2.84 -35.30
C VAL A 96 12.99 -3.65 -34.20
N GLU A 97 14.32 -3.66 -34.21
CA GLU A 97 15.11 -4.28 -33.15
C GLU A 97 15.09 -3.37 -31.91
N ILE A 98 14.64 -3.88 -30.77
CA ILE A 98 14.58 -3.15 -29.50
C ILE A 98 14.90 -4.09 -28.34
N ASP A 99 15.61 -3.59 -27.33
CA ASP A 99 15.76 -4.33 -26.08
C ASP A 99 14.42 -4.43 -25.36
N LYS A 100 14.04 -5.67 -25.02
CA LYS A 100 12.75 -5.98 -24.39
C LYS A 100 12.51 -5.24 -23.07
N PHE A 101 13.51 -5.20 -22.20
CA PHE A 101 13.38 -4.55 -20.89
C PHE A 101 13.38 -3.03 -21.02
N TYR A 102 14.22 -2.49 -21.93
CA TYR A 102 14.15 -1.07 -22.28
C TYR A 102 12.74 -0.67 -22.73
N PHE A 103 12.16 -1.43 -23.66
CA PHE A 103 10.80 -1.21 -24.13
C PHE A 103 9.79 -1.25 -22.98
N MET A 104 9.85 -2.28 -22.11
CA MET A 104 8.95 -2.40 -20.97
C MET A 104 9.02 -1.17 -20.06
N TYR A 105 10.21 -0.71 -19.72
CA TYR A 105 10.40 0.47 -18.89
C TYR A 105 9.92 1.76 -19.57
N ALA A 106 10.21 1.93 -20.86
CA ALA A 106 9.75 3.10 -21.61
C ALA A 106 8.23 3.17 -21.70
N VAL A 107 7.56 2.03 -21.87
CA VAL A 107 6.09 1.96 -21.85
C VAL A 107 5.55 2.24 -20.47
N GLU A 108 6.07 1.62 -19.41
CA GLU A 108 5.66 1.81 -18.01
C GLU A 108 5.68 3.31 -17.62
N TYR A 109 6.79 3.99 -17.91
CA TYR A 109 6.92 5.42 -17.64
C TYR A 109 5.87 6.28 -18.35
N ASN A 110 5.53 5.94 -19.59
CA ASN A 110 4.49 6.67 -20.32
C ASN A 110 3.09 6.34 -19.82
N LEU A 111 2.82 5.10 -19.43
CA LEU A 111 1.54 4.72 -18.82
C LEU A 111 1.30 5.49 -17.50
N ASP A 112 2.33 5.67 -16.68
CA ASP A 112 2.27 6.47 -15.45
C ASP A 112 1.91 7.94 -15.76
N LYS A 113 2.57 8.54 -16.73
CA LYS A 113 2.27 9.92 -17.20
C LYS A 113 0.84 10.06 -17.73
N MET A 114 0.36 9.09 -18.50
CA MET A 114 -1.01 9.08 -19.01
C MET A 114 -2.02 8.92 -17.88
N SER A 115 -1.73 8.07 -16.91
CA SER A 115 -2.55 7.87 -15.71
C SER A 115 -2.75 9.15 -14.91
N LEU A 116 -1.71 9.99 -14.78
CA LEU A 116 -1.78 11.27 -14.07
C LEU A 116 -2.65 12.32 -14.80
N LYS A 117 -2.74 12.24 -16.13
CA LYS A 117 -3.56 13.18 -16.93
C LYS A 117 -5.08 12.87 -16.91
N THR A 118 -5.48 11.68 -16.46
CA THR A 118 -6.88 11.23 -16.46
C THR A 118 -7.59 11.46 -15.12
N HIS A 119 -7.20 12.46 -14.34
CA HIS A 119 -7.89 12.83 -13.11
C HIS A 119 -9.33 13.29 -13.40
N GLY A 120 -10.32 12.46 -13.03
CA GLY A 120 -11.75 12.75 -13.14
C GLY A 120 -12.61 11.74 -13.91
N ALA A 121 -12.04 10.74 -14.60
CA ALA A 121 -12.81 9.71 -15.29
C ALA A 121 -12.94 8.44 -14.44
N THR A 122 -14.14 7.90 -14.37
CA THR A 122 -14.50 6.71 -13.55
C THR A 122 -13.83 5.42 -14.01
N MET A 123 -13.25 5.36 -15.22
CA MET A 123 -12.43 4.25 -15.74
C MET A 123 -11.26 4.80 -16.56
N LYS A 124 -10.06 4.44 -16.19
CA LYS A 124 -8.85 4.69 -16.99
C LYS A 124 -8.85 3.71 -18.17
N HIS A 125 -9.00 4.22 -19.37
CA HIS A 125 -9.03 3.44 -20.60
C HIS A 125 -8.18 4.12 -21.66
N ILE A 126 -7.19 3.42 -22.20
CA ILE A 126 -6.33 3.90 -23.28
C ILE A 126 -6.78 3.23 -24.57
N THR A 127 -7.18 4.01 -25.59
CA THR A 127 -7.51 3.41 -26.89
C THR A 127 -6.25 2.89 -27.58
N LYS A 128 -6.41 1.86 -28.44
CA LYS A 128 -5.28 1.34 -29.24
C LYS A 128 -4.61 2.43 -30.05
N LYS A 129 -5.39 3.37 -30.63
CA LYS A 129 -4.88 4.49 -31.40
C LYS A 129 -4.00 5.43 -30.57
N ASP A 130 -4.44 5.75 -29.34
CA ASP A 130 -3.68 6.61 -28.43
C ASP A 130 -2.41 5.91 -27.99
N PHE A 131 -2.48 4.61 -27.71
CA PHE A 131 -1.32 3.78 -27.35
C PHE A 131 -0.30 3.69 -28.49
N ASP A 132 -0.75 3.40 -29.71
CA ASP A 132 0.12 3.31 -30.90
C ASP A 132 0.85 4.65 -31.19
N ASN A 133 0.25 5.80 -30.81
CA ASN A 133 0.83 7.13 -30.98
C ASN A 133 1.73 7.60 -29.84
N VAL A 134 1.86 6.83 -28.75
CA VAL A 134 2.83 7.14 -27.70
C VAL A 134 4.22 7.10 -28.29
N VAL A 135 5.00 8.15 -28.02
CA VAL A 135 6.37 8.31 -28.54
C VAL A 135 7.35 8.02 -27.43
N ILE A 136 8.33 7.18 -27.70
CA ILE A 136 9.44 6.85 -26.80
C ILE A 136 10.77 7.20 -27.41
N PRO A 137 11.81 7.51 -26.62
CA PRO A 137 13.19 7.61 -27.09
C PRO A 137 13.64 6.27 -27.69
N TYR A 138 14.39 6.32 -28.76
CA TYR A 138 14.90 5.14 -29.45
C TYR A 138 16.41 5.33 -29.75
N PRO A 139 17.27 5.24 -28.72
CA PRO A 139 18.71 5.24 -28.87
C PRO A 139 19.21 3.94 -29.53
N ASP A 140 20.50 3.85 -29.79
CA ASP A 140 21.12 2.61 -30.25
C ASP A 140 20.90 1.45 -29.25
N LEU A 141 21.03 0.21 -29.77
CA LEU A 141 20.67 -0.99 -28.99
C LEU A 141 21.59 -1.21 -27.77
N ASP A 142 22.85 -0.80 -27.86
CA ASP A 142 23.80 -0.97 -26.75
C ASP A 142 23.44 -0.02 -25.59
N TYR A 143 23.05 1.21 -25.91
CA TYR A 143 22.56 2.15 -24.91
C TYR A 143 21.22 1.70 -24.31
N GLN A 144 20.31 1.13 -25.12
CA GLN A 144 19.06 0.54 -24.61
C GLN A 144 19.34 -0.56 -23.59
N LYS A 145 20.28 -1.48 -23.88
CA LYS A 145 20.68 -2.56 -22.95
C LYS A 145 21.30 -2.02 -21.67
N GLU A 146 22.14 -0.99 -21.78
CA GLU A 146 22.75 -0.35 -20.61
C GLU A 146 21.68 0.26 -19.69
N VAL A 147 20.73 1.02 -20.25
CA VAL A 147 19.62 1.61 -19.51
C VAL A 147 18.76 0.52 -18.89
N ALA A 148 18.39 -0.51 -19.65
CA ALA A 148 17.60 -1.64 -19.16
C ALA A 148 18.28 -2.35 -17.98
N TYR A 149 19.59 -2.61 -18.08
CA TYR A 149 20.36 -3.22 -17.00
C TYR A 149 20.37 -2.36 -15.74
N ARG A 150 20.62 -1.05 -15.87
CA ARG A 150 20.62 -0.11 -14.73
C ARG A 150 19.26 -0.06 -14.03
N LEU A 151 18.18 0.10 -14.81
CA LEU A 151 16.81 0.17 -14.26
C LEU A 151 16.40 -1.15 -13.59
N THR A 152 16.73 -2.29 -14.21
CA THR A 152 16.49 -3.63 -13.62
C THR A 152 17.24 -3.79 -12.31
N SER A 153 18.51 -3.38 -12.27
CA SER A 153 19.33 -3.44 -11.06
C SER A 153 18.75 -2.59 -9.93
N LEU A 154 18.34 -1.35 -10.23
CA LEU A 154 17.73 -0.45 -9.25
C LEU A 154 16.40 -0.98 -8.71
N LYS A 155 15.54 -1.53 -9.59
CA LYS A 155 14.28 -2.18 -9.16
C LYS A 155 14.55 -3.40 -8.28
N GLY A 156 15.51 -4.24 -8.65
CA GLY A 156 15.90 -5.40 -7.84
C GLY A 156 16.45 -5.03 -6.45
N ILE A 157 17.12 -3.87 -6.32
CA ILE A 157 17.55 -3.34 -5.02
C ILE A 157 16.32 -2.89 -4.20
N ILE A 158 15.35 -2.20 -4.80
CA ILE A 158 14.10 -1.82 -4.12
C ILE A 158 13.35 -3.05 -3.60
N GLU A 159 13.23 -4.10 -4.42
CA GLU A 159 12.58 -5.36 -4.01
C GLU A 159 13.30 -6.03 -2.82
N LYS A 160 14.64 -6.02 -2.82
CA LYS A 160 15.43 -6.52 -1.69
C LYS A 160 15.17 -5.72 -0.41
N TYR A 161 15.17 -4.40 -0.48
CA TYR A 161 14.86 -3.55 0.67
C TYR A 161 13.42 -3.75 1.16
N GLN A 162 12.46 -3.91 0.24
CA GLN A 162 11.08 -4.23 0.62
C GLN A 162 10.99 -5.55 1.39
N LYS A 163 11.66 -6.59 0.89
CA LYS A 163 11.75 -7.88 1.58
C LYS A 163 12.43 -7.78 2.95
N GLN A 164 13.45 -6.94 3.08
CA GLN A 164 14.09 -6.68 4.38
C GLN A 164 13.12 -6.03 5.37
N LEU A 165 12.29 -5.06 4.92
CA LEU A 165 11.25 -4.45 5.74
C LEU A 165 10.24 -5.49 6.25
N ASP A 166 9.80 -6.42 5.38
CA ASP A 166 8.88 -7.49 5.76
C ASP A 166 9.51 -8.43 6.81
N LEU A 167 10.80 -8.79 6.63
CA LEU A 167 11.55 -9.59 7.61
C LEU A 167 11.74 -8.89 8.97
N LEU A 168 11.91 -7.56 8.98
CA LEU A 168 11.95 -6.78 10.21
C LEU A 168 10.62 -6.82 10.96
N ASP A 169 9.49 -6.80 10.23
CA ASP A 169 8.15 -6.95 10.83
C ASP A 169 7.95 -8.35 11.43
N GLU A 170 8.39 -9.39 10.72
CA GLU A 170 8.38 -10.77 11.24
C GLU A 170 9.28 -10.94 12.48
N LEU A 171 10.44 -10.29 12.49
CA LEU A 171 11.37 -10.34 13.62
C LEU A 171 10.76 -9.70 14.87
N VAL A 172 10.05 -8.59 14.75
CA VAL A 172 9.33 -7.95 15.87
C VAL A 172 8.26 -8.90 16.44
N LYS A 173 7.47 -9.54 15.56
CA LYS A 173 6.45 -10.53 15.97
C LYS A 173 7.09 -11.74 16.66
N ALA A 174 8.16 -12.28 16.09
CA ALA A 174 8.88 -13.43 16.67
C ALA A 174 9.43 -13.10 18.07
N ARG A 175 10.04 -11.91 18.22
CA ARG A 175 10.55 -11.44 19.51
C ARG A 175 9.44 -11.23 20.53
N PHE A 176 8.28 -10.72 20.09
CA PHE A 176 7.12 -10.60 20.96
C PHE A 176 6.69 -11.96 21.50
N VAL A 177 6.53 -12.96 20.62
CA VAL A 177 6.12 -14.32 21.01
C VAL A 177 7.17 -15.00 21.90
N GLU A 178 8.45 -14.80 21.64
CA GLU A 178 9.54 -15.30 22.49
C GLU A 178 9.47 -14.75 23.91
N MET A 179 9.20 -13.44 24.06
CA MET A 179 9.19 -12.77 25.37
C MET A 179 7.88 -12.92 26.13
N PHE A 180 6.75 -12.96 25.41
CA PHE A 180 5.41 -12.85 26.02
C PHE A 180 4.48 -14.03 25.69
N GLY A 181 4.88 -14.93 24.80
CA GLY A 181 4.02 -16.00 24.31
C GLY A 181 2.94 -15.51 23.34
N ASP A 182 2.00 -16.40 23.02
CA ASP A 182 0.86 -16.07 22.18
C ASP A 182 -0.12 -15.16 22.95
N PRO A 183 -0.40 -13.91 22.45
CA PRO A 183 -1.24 -12.96 23.13
C PRO A 183 -2.75 -13.28 23.08
N VAL A 184 -3.19 -14.15 22.16
CA VAL A 184 -4.61 -14.52 22.03
C VAL A 184 -5.02 -15.43 23.17
N ILE A 185 -4.18 -16.44 23.45
CA ILE A 185 -4.43 -17.44 24.51
C ILE A 185 -3.67 -17.12 25.82
N ASN A 186 -2.82 -16.09 25.83
CA ASN A 186 -1.97 -15.73 26.96
C ASN A 186 -1.15 -16.96 27.48
N SER A 187 -0.39 -17.58 26.60
CA SER A 187 0.31 -18.83 26.86
C SER A 187 1.32 -18.77 28.03
N CYS A 188 1.83 -17.57 28.33
CA CYS A 188 2.72 -17.33 29.49
C CYS A 188 1.96 -16.98 30.78
N GLN A 189 0.62 -16.94 30.77
CA GLN A 189 -0.23 -16.68 31.91
C GLN A 189 0.06 -15.37 32.65
N PHE A 190 0.43 -14.31 31.94
CA PHE A 190 0.57 -12.97 32.52
C PHE A 190 -0.75 -12.45 33.09
N PRO A 191 -0.72 -11.59 34.12
CA PRO A 191 -1.91 -10.88 34.59
C PRO A 191 -2.63 -10.21 33.42
N VAL A 192 -3.95 -10.16 33.50
CA VAL A 192 -4.79 -9.54 32.47
C VAL A 192 -5.64 -8.41 33.05
N GLN A 193 -5.86 -7.35 32.28
CA GLN A 193 -6.70 -6.23 32.67
C GLN A 193 -7.57 -5.75 31.48
N PRO A 194 -8.77 -5.22 31.73
CA PRO A 194 -9.57 -4.59 30.69
C PRO A 194 -8.95 -3.26 30.27
N MET A 195 -9.21 -2.84 29.03
CA MET A 195 -8.65 -1.59 28.48
C MET A 195 -9.00 -0.37 29.35
N THR A 196 -10.17 -0.35 29.99
CA THR A 196 -10.59 0.74 30.89
C THR A 196 -9.67 0.97 32.09
N ASP A 197 -8.92 -0.05 32.51
CA ASP A 197 -8.04 0.03 33.68
C ASP A 197 -6.61 0.43 33.29
N ILE A 198 -6.27 0.35 32.00
CA ILE A 198 -4.92 0.53 31.50
C ILE A 198 -4.75 1.79 30.63
N CYS A 199 -5.86 2.33 30.09
CA CYS A 199 -5.82 3.58 29.31
C CYS A 199 -7.17 4.32 29.33
N ASP A 200 -7.08 5.64 29.17
CA ASP A 200 -8.25 6.47 28.87
C ASP A 200 -8.56 6.35 27.36
N ILE A 201 -9.81 6.07 27.02
CA ILE A 201 -10.29 6.02 25.64
C ILE A 201 -11.05 7.31 25.35
N ILE A 202 -10.43 8.21 24.58
CA ILE A 202 -10.96 9.54 24.30
C ILE A 202 -11.51 9.58 22.87
N ASP A 203 -12.82 9.83 22.72
CA ASP A 203 -13.48 9.95 21.40
C ASP A 203 -13.15 11.28 20.70
N GLY A 204 -13.23 11.30 19.37
CA GLY A 204 -13.25 12.54 18.59
C GLY A 204 -14.56 13.31 18.79
N ASP A 205 -14.52 14.62 18.57
CA ASP A 205 -15.73 15.45 18.67
C ASP A 205 -16.75 15.10 17.59
N ARG A 206 -18.04 15.16 17.91
CA ARG A 206 -19.18 14.95 17.01
C ARG A 206 -20.26 16.00 17.18
N GLY A 207 -19.95 17.07 17.92
CA GLY A 207 -20.91 18.11 18.26
C GLY A 207 -21.18 19.08 17.11
N LYS A 208 -22.00 20.10 17.41
CA LYS A 208 -22.40 21.16 16.47
C LYS A 208 -21.22 21.96 15.91
N ASN A 209 -20.08 21.95 16.60
CA ASN A 209 -18.86 22.65 16.20
C ASN A 209 -17.94 21.78 15.33
N TYR A 210 -18.33 20.52 14.99
CA TYR A 210 -17.53 19.67 14.12
C TYR A 210 -17.22 20.38 12.78
N PRO A 211 -15.97 20.35 12.28
CA PRO A 211 -15.57 21.08 11.09
C PRO A 211 -16.42 20.67 9.87
N LYS A 212 -16.96 21.66 9.17
CA LYS A 212 -17.58 21.48 7.86
C LYS A 212 -16.51 21.49 6.77
N SER A 213 -16.88 21.05 5.57
CA SER A 213 -15.93 20.94 4.44
C SER A 213 -15.23 22.27 4.12
N GLU A 214 -15.94 23.40 4.21
CA GLU A 214 -15.42 24.74 3.98
C GLU A 214 -14.48 25.27 5.07
N GLU A 215 -14.45 24.61 6.22
CA GLU A 215 -13.57 24.93 7.36
C GLU A 215 -12.31 24.05 7.42
N ILE A 216 -12.18 23.13 6.46
CA ILE A 216 -11.00 22.27 6.29
C ILE A 216 -10.06 22.98 5.31
N LEU A 217 -8.82 23.16 5.72
CA LEU A 217 -7.79 23.91 5.03
C LEU A 217 -6.64 22.97 4.61
N ASP A 218 -5.89 23.35 3.58
CA ASP A 218 -4.68 22.63 3.15
C ASP A 218 -3.47 22.95 4.05
N ASP A 219 -3.55 24.04 4.83
CA ASP A 219 -2.56 24.44 5.85
C ASP A 219 -3.27 25.19 6.98
N GLY A 220 -2.72 25.15 8.21
CA GLY A 220 -3.35 25.82 9.35
C GLY A 220 -2.73 25.50 10.70
N TYR A 221 -3.40 25.95 11.76
CA TYR A 221 -2.91 25.84 13.14
C TYR A 221 -2.91 24.40 13.68
N CYS A 222 -3.96 23.64 13.44
CA CYS A 222 -4.11 22.30 14.00
C CYS A 222 -4.32 21.28 12.89
N LEU A 223 -3.49 20.25 12.86
CA LEU A 223 -3.65 19.10 11.98
C LEU A 223 -4.90 18.31 12.39
N PHE A 224 -5.90 18.25 11.50
CA PHE A 224 -7.15 17.52 11.72
C PHE A 224 -7.08 16.16 11.03
N LEU A 225 -6.72 15.13 11.79
CA LEU A 225 -6.51 13.78 11.24
C LEU A 225 -7.78 13.19 10.65
N ASN A 226 -7.62 12.56 9.51
CA ASN A 226 -8.63 11.70 8.89
C ASN A 226 -8.12 10.25 8.76
N ALA A 227 -8.97 9.32 8.32
CA ALA A 227 -8.63 7.90 8.25
C ALA A 227 -7.43 7.58 7.35
N LYS A 228 -7.08 8.44 6.39
CA LYS A 228 -5.91 8.25 5.51
C LYS A 228 -4.59 8.57 6.23
N ASN A 229 -4.65 9.40 7.29
CA ASN A 229 -3.46 9.78 8.05
C ASN A 229 -3.03 8.74 9.09
N VAL A 230 -3.84 7.68 9.31
CA VAL A 230 -3.50 6.59 10.24
C VAL A 230 -3.54 5.27 9.48
N THR A 231 -2.36 4.75 9.17
CA THR A 231 -2.16 3.56 8.35
C THR A 231 -1.67 2.37 9.18
N GLN A 232 -1.53 1.20 8.57
CA GLN A 232 -0.90 0.04 9.22
C GLN A 232 0.56 0.30 9.65
N LYS A 233 1.22 1.30 9.01
CA LYS A 233 2.62 1.69 9.29
C LYS A 233 2.73 2.86 10.28
N GLY A 234 1.60 3.34 10.83
CA GLY A 234 1.54 4.51 11.70
C GLY A 234 1.00 5.75 10.98
N PHE A 235 1.46 6.93 11.38
CA PHE A 235 1.05 8.18 10.74
C PHE A 235 1.54 8.31 9.31
N ASP A 236 0.67 8.84 8.45
CA ASP A 236 0.96 9.27 7.09
C ASP A 236 0.53 10.73 6.91
N PHE A 237 1.47 11.57 6.50
CA PHE A 237 1.29 13.02 6.36
C PHE A 237 1.39 13.50 4.91
N GLU A 238 1.23 12.62 3.91
CA GLU A 238 1.24 13.03 2.49
C GLU A 238 0.08 13.99 2.16
N ASN A 239 -1.11 13.73 2.73
CA ASN A 239 -2.30 14.53 2.50
C ASN A 239 -2.90 14.95 3.84
N CYS A 240 -2.57 16.16 4.28
CA CYS A 240 -3.00 16.70 5.55
C CYS A 240 -4.16 17.67 5.38
N ASN A 241 -5.05 17.66 6.35
CA ASN A 241 -6.11 18.64 6.52
C ASN A 241 -5.86 19.42 7.82
N PHE A 242 -6.13 20.71 7.78
CA PHE A 242 -5.92 21.57 8.93
C PHE A 242 -7.20 22.32 9.29
N ILE A 243 -7.25 22.84 10.53
CA ILE A 243 -8.27 23.76 11.02
C ILE A 243 -7.63 24.98 11.67
N THR A 244 -8.38 26.07 11.75
CA THR A 244 -7.91 27.28 12.42
C THR A 244 -7.83 27.09 13.94
N ARG A 245 -7.16 27.98 14.63
CA ARG A 245 -7.08 27.98 16.09
C ARG A 245 -8.46 28.15 16.74
N GLU A 246 -9.28 29.06 16.23
CA GLU A 246 -10.61 29.32 16.72
C GLU A 246 -11.51 28.08 16.59
N LYS A 247 -11.34 27.32 15.49
CA LYS A 247 -12.07 26.06 15.29
C LYS A 247 -11.58 24.98 16.24
N ASP A 248 -10.27 24.86 16.46
CA ASP A 248 -9.69 23.92 17.41
C ASP A 248 -10.17 24.21 18.85
N ASP A 249 -10.15 25.49 19.28
CA ASP A 249 -10.59 25.92 20.60
C ASP A 249 -12.12 25.69 20.81
N ALA A 250 -12.93 25.72 19.76
CA ALA A 250 -14.35 25.46 19.81
C ALA A 250 -14.73 23.97 19.94
N LEU A 251 -13.79 23.06 19.67
CA LEU A 251 -13.99 21.61 19.81
C LEU A 251 -13.66 21.15 21.22
N ARG A 252 -14.44 20.19 21.74
CA ARG A 252 -14.35 19.74 23.14
C ARG A 252 -13.31 18.65 23.36
N ASN A 253 -13.29 17.65 22.45
CA ASN A 253 -12.51 16.42 22.61
C ASN A 253 -11.65 16.13 21.39
N GLY A 254 -10.66 15.27 21.54
CA GLY A 254 -9.90 14.70 20.43
C GLY A 254 -8.54 15.36 20.19
N THR A 255 -8.08 16.23 21.09
CA THR A 255 -6.71 16.80 21.05
C THR A 255 -5.70 15.77 21.56
N LEU A 256 -4.64 15.54 20.77
CA LEU A 256 -3.54 14.65 21.13
C LEU A 256 -2.56 15.30 22.09
N SER A 257 -2.03 14.47 22.99
CA SER A 257 -0.84 14.76 23.80
C SER A 257 0.31 13.83 23.42
N ARG A 258 1.56 14.28 23.54
CA ARG A 258 2.72 13.43 23.24
C ARG A 258 2.68 12.13 24.06
N GLY A 259 2.78 11.01 23.38
CA GLY A 259 2.64 9.68 23.95
C GLY A 259 1.26 9.03 23.78
N ASP A 260 0.28 9.73 23.24
CA ASP A 260 -0.98 9.13 22.87
C ASP A 260 -0.84 8.18 21.68
N VAL A 261 -1.68 7.15 21.66
CA VAL A 261 -1.85 6.25 20.51
C VAL A 261 -3.20 6.53 19.88
N VAL A 262 -3.21 6.77 18.56
CA VAL A 262 -4.46 6.92 17.81
C VAL A 262 -4.87 5.57 17.25
N LEU A 263 -6.15 5.20 17.42
CA LEU A 263 -6.74 3.98 16.85
C LEU A 263 -7.89 4.35 15.92
N THR A 264 -7.89 3.85 14.70
CA THR A 264 -9.01 3.98 13.78
C THR A 264 -10.14 3.03 14.16
N THR A 265 -11.36 3.56 14.31
CA THR A 265 -12.55 2.81 14.77
C THR A 265 -13.61 2.65 13.70
N ARG A 266 -13.48 3.36 12.56
CA ARG A 266 -14.40 3.32 11.41
C ARG A 266 -13.62 3.34 10.09
N GLY A 267 -14.21 2.80 9.04
CA GLY A 267 -13.54 2.64 7.76
C GLY A 267 -12.46 1.55 7.85
N THR A 268 -11.20 1.91 7.88
CA THR A 268 -10.09 0.96 8.10
C THR A 268 -9.89 0.74 9.60
N VAL A 269 -10.69 -0.14 10.20
CA VAL A 269 -10.64 -0.43 11.64
C VAL A 269 -9.32 -1.09 12.04
N GLY A 270 -8.71 -0.58 13.12
CA GLY A 270 -7.58 -1.22 13.79
C GLY A 270 -6.20 -0.70 13.41
N ASN A 271 -6.09 0.35 12.60
CA ASN A 271 -4.81 1.01 12.40
C ASN A 271 -4.44 1.82 13.64
N LEU A 272 -3.14 1.75 13.98
CA LEU A 272 -2.57 2.42 15.16
C LEU A 272 -1.46 3.38 14.75
N ALA A 273 -1.42 4.56 15.38
CA ALA A 273 -0.33 5.50 15.20
C ALA A 273 0.10 6.11 16.54
N TYR A 274 1.40 6.11 16.80
CA TYR A 274 1.98 6.63 18.04
C TYR A 274 2.41 8.09 17.89
N TYR A 275 1.86 8.97 18.71
CA TYR A 275 2.23 10.38 18.73
C TYR A 275 3.52 10.59 19.50
N SER A 276 4.63 10.16 18.91
CA SER A 276 5.97 10.30 19.47
C SER A 276 6.50 11.75 19.37
N LYS A 277 7.60 12.02 20.07
CA LYS A 277 8.32 13.31 19.97
C LYS A 277 8.84 13.63 18.55
N ASN A 278 8.96 12.64 17.68
CA ASN A 278 9.48 12.80 16.32
C ASN A 278 8.39 13.22 15.30
N VAL A 279 7.11 13.19 15.68
CA VAL A 279 6.02 13.68 14.80
C VAL A 279 6.16 15.20 14.67
N PRO A 280 6.19 15.76 13.43
CA PRO A 280 6.56 17.16 13.19
C PRO A 280 5.48 18.18 13.57
N TYR A 281 4.27 17.73 13.89
CA TYR A 281 3.14 18.58 14.25
C TYR A 281 2.95 18.61 15.77
N GLU A 282 2.70 19.80 16.32
CA GLU A 282 2.45 19.98 17.76
C GLU A 282 0.95 19.97 18.08
N ASN A 283 0.15 20.60 17.25
CA ASN A 283 -1.28 20.67 17.41
C ASN A 283 -1.95 19.64 16.50
N ILE A 284 -2.43 18.58 17.08
CA ILE A 284 -3.09 17.48 16.34
C ILE A 284 -4.42 17.14 17.03
N ARG A 285 -5.43 16.95 16.21
CA ARG A 285 -6.76 16.51 16.65
C ARG A 285 -7.27 15.37 15.76
N ILE A 286 -7.93 14.41 16.36
CA ILE A 286 -8.59 13.32 15.64
C ILE A 286 -10.00 13.73 15.15
N ASN A 287 -10.43 13.11 14.06
CA ASN A 287 -11.83 13.16 13.62
C ASN A 287 -12.70 12.15 14.38
N SER A 288 -13.99 12.11 14.05
CA SER A 288 -14.98 11.21 14.69
C SER A 288 -14.85 9.72 14.31
N GLY A 289 -13.93 9.35 13.43
CA GLY A 289 -13.66 7.97 13.02
C GLY A 289 -12.53 7.29 13.80
N MET A 290 -12.02 7.95 14.83
CA MET A 290 -10.87 7.50 15.62
C MET A 290 -11.12 7.71 17.11
N VAL A 291 -10.26 7.08 17.91
CA VAL A 291 -10.12 7.36 19.34
C VAL A 291 -8.64 7.58 19.68
N ILE A 292 -8.41 8.34 20.74
CA ILE A 292 -7.12 8.45 21.40
C ILE A 292 -7.08 7.43 22.53
N LEU A 293 -6.02 6.67 22.61
CA LEU A 293 -5.71 5.78 23.71
C LEU A 293 -4.55 6.42 24.50
N ARG A 294 -4.88 6.95 25.68
CA ARG A 294 -3.90 7.59 26.58
C ARG A 294 -3.53 6.61 27.67
N MET A 295 -2.34 6.02 27.54
CA MET A 295 -1.90 4.92 28.40
C MET A 295 -1.58 5.36 29.83
N ASN A 296 -1.93 4.50 30.79
CA ASN A 296 -1.36 4.57 32.12
C ASN A 296 0.09 4.04 32.08
N ARG A 297 1.05 4.93 31.97
CA ARG A 297 2.47 4.61 31.78
C ARG A 297 3.14 3.96 33.00
N SER A 298 2.46 3.93 34.14
CA SER A 298 2.99 3.19 35.30
C SER A 298 2.85 1.68 35.17
N ILE A 299 2.01 1.21 34.23
CA ILE A 299 1.72 -0.22 34.03
C ILE A 299 1.84 -0.68 32.58
N LEU A 300 1.80 0.23 31.62
CA LEU A 300 1.73 -0.10 30.19
C LEU A 300 2.67 0.78 29.35
N ASN A 301 3.52 0.15 28.56
CA ASN A 301 4.36 0.79 27.55
C ASN A 301 3.60 0.86 26.22
N GLU A 302 3.58 2.01 25.57
CA GLU A 302 2.80 2.28 24.36
C GLU A 302 3.27 1.41 23.16
N ILE A 303 4.56 1.16 23.02
CA ILE A 303 5.13 0.34 21.93
C ILE A 303 4.75 -1.13 22.14
N TYR A 304 4.86 -1.63 23.38
CA TYR A 304 4.37 -2.97 23.73
C TYR A 304 2.89 -3.10 23.42
N PHE A 305 2.06 -2.12 23.84
CA PHE A 305 0.62 -2.13 23.58
C PHE A 305 0.30 -2.20 22.07
N ILE A 306 0.99 -1.39 21.25
CA ILE A 306 0.75 -1.35 19.80
C ILE A 306 0.99 -2.73 19.18
N GLU A 307 2.08 -3.40 19.52
CA GLU A 307 2.39 -4.72 18.95
C GLU A 307 1.46 -5.81 19.50
N LEU A 308 1.13 -5.78 20.79
CA LEU A 308 0.11 -6.64 21.38
C LEU A 308 -1.24 -6.50 20.66
N PHE A 309 -1.69 -5.25 20.47
CA PHE A 309 -3.00 -4.97 19.86
C PHE A 309 -3.02 -5.40 18.39
N LYS A 310 -1.95 -5.17 17.63
CA LYS A 310 -1.83 -5.64 16.24
C LYS A 310 -1.97 -7.16 16.15
N MET A 311 -1.35 -7.91 17.04
CA MET A 311 -1.42 -9.37 17.04
C MET A 311 -2.81 -9.90 17.43
N LYS A 312 -3.52 -9.18 18.31
CA LYS A 312 -4.90 -9.52 18.69
C LYS A 312 -5.96 -9.00 17.71
N LEU A 313 -5.58 -8.20 16.72
CA LEU A 313 -6.53 -7.48 15.87
C LEU A 313 -7.43 -8.41 15.06
N SER A 314 -6.93 -9.56 14.60
CA SER A 314 -7.72 -10.57 13.88
C SER A 314 -8.86 -11.10 14.75
N ASP A 315 -8.53 -11.54 15.97
CA ASP A 315 -9.50 -12.01 16.96
C ASP A 315 -10.52 -10.93 17.35
N ILE A 316 -10.05 -9.68 17.50
CA ILE A 316 -10.94 -8.53 17.76
C ILE A 316 -11.88 -8.30 16.58
N LYS A 317 -11.39 -8.35 15.34
CA LYS A 317 -12.21 -8.14 14.13
C LYS A 317 -13.26 -9.23 13.93
N GLU A 318 -12.93 -10.49 14.16
CA GLU A 318 -13.90 -11.59 14.09
C GLU A 318 -15.08 -11.38 15.08
N LYS A 319 -14.79 -10.94 16.29
CA LYS A 319 -15.80 -10.63 17.29
C LYS A 319 -16.68 -9.43 16.93
N ILE A 320 -16.18 -8.50 16.10
CA ILE A 320 -16.92 -7.30 15.65
C ILE A 320 -17.73 -7.60 14.38
N ALA A 321 -17.22 -8.43 13.47
CA ALA A 321 -17.83 -8.69 12.16
C ALA A 321 -19.19 -9.41 12.23
N SER A 322 -19.55 -9.96 13.35
CA SER A 322 -20.80 -10.73 13.54
C SER A 322 -22.10 -9.90 13.49
N GLY A 323 -22.10 -8.62 13.07
CA GLY A 323 -23.34 -7.82 13.16
C GLY A 323 -23.54 -6.60 12.26
N SER A 324 -22.62 -6.16 11.39
CA SER A 324 -22.85 -4.95 10.60
C SER A 324 -22.21 -4.92 9.22
N ALA A 325 -22.89 -4.28 8.24
CA ALA A 325 -22.42 -4.07 6.89
C ALA A 325 -21.17 -3.15 6.77
N GLN A 326 -20.85 -2.39 7.82
CA GLN A 326 -19.62 -1.62 7.93
C GLN A 326 -18.93 -1.95 9.26
N PRO A 327 -17.68 -2.45 9.25
CA PRO A 327 -16.95 -2.74 10.46
C PRO A 327 -16.75 -1.47 11.29
N GLN A 328 -17.15 -1.51 12.56
CA GLN A 328 -16.91 -0.45 13.53
C GLN A 328 -16.42 -1.07 14.83
N LEU A 329 -15.52 -0.39 15.53
CA LEU A 329 -15.07 -0.76 16.87
C LEU A 329 -15.58 0.28 17.90
N PRO A 330 -16.77 0.08 18.44
CA PRO A 330 -17.33 1.00 19.45
C PRO A 330 -16.51 1.02 20.74
N ILE A 331 -16.50 2.15 21.43
CA ILE A 331 -15.84 2.29 22.75
C ILE A 331 -16.37 1.26 23.74
N SER A 332 -17.68 0.97 23.73
CA SER A 332 -18.29 -0.06 24.58
C SER A 332 -17.74 -1.46 24.35
N THR A 333 -17.29 -1.76 23.12
CA THR A 333 -16.60 -3.02 22.80
C THR A 333 -15.14 -2.95 23.23
N MET A 334 -14.45 -1.82 22.97
CA MET A 334 -13.07 -1.62 23.39
C MET A 334 -12.90 -1.75 24.91
N ASN A 335 -13.83 -1.20 25.69
CA ASN A 335 -13.83 -1.31 27.14
C ASN A 335 -13.80 -2.76 27.67
N LYS A 336 -14.29 -3.71 26.88
CA LYS A 336 -14.34 -5.14 27.23
C LYS A 336 -13.12 -5.93 26.72
N ILE A 337 -12.23 -5.32 25.97
CA ILE A 337 -11.02 -5.98 25.47
C ILE A 337 -10.10 -6.24 26.67
N ILE A 338 -9.76 -7.51 26.87
CA ILE A 338 -8.84 -7.94 27.93
C ILE A 338 -7.46 -8.11 27.32
N LEU A 339 -6.48 -7.48 27.95
CA LEU A 339 -5.08 -7.50 27.50
C LEU A 339 -4.18 -8.04 28.61
N MET A 340 -3.13 -8.76 28.20
CA MET A 340 -2.12 -9.22 29.15
C MET A 340 -1.15 -8.09 29.51
N ILE A 341 -0.79 -8.05 30.81
CA ILE A 341 0.05 -7.00 31.38
C ILE A 341 1.29 -7.64 32.03
N PRO A 342 2.33 -7.95 31.26
CA PRO A 342 3.59 -8.40 31.81
C PRO A 342 4.26 -7.30 32.65
N PRO A 343 5.29 -7.63 33.45
CA PRO A 343 6.07 -6.64 34.18
C PRO A 343 6.55 -5.50 33.26
N LEU A 344 6.41 -4.25 33.72
CA LEU A 344 6.75 -3.05 32.91
C LEU A 344 8.21 -3.06 32.43
N GLU A 345 9.12 -3.61 33.22
CA GLU A 345 10.53 -3.77 32.83
C GLU A 345 10.67 -4.64 31.56
N LEU A 346 9.95 -5.75 31.48
CA LEU A 346 9.95 -6.64 30.32
C LEU A 346 9.34 -5.96 29.10
N GLN A 347 8.25 -5.19 29.28
CA GLN A 347 7.65 -4.36 28.23
C GLN A 347 8.67 -3.32 27.71
N ASN A 348 9.41 -2.66 28.59
CA ASN A 348 10.43 -1.66 28.23
C ASN A 348 11.63 -2.28 27.49
N GLN A 349 12.06 -3.50 27.86
CA GLN A 349 13.07 -4.24 27.11
C GLN A 349 12.61 -4.52 25.68
N PHE A 350 11.39 -4.98 25.50
CA PHE A 350 10.80 -5.20 24.18
C PHE A 350 10.68 -3.89 23.39
N ALA A 351 10.20 -2.82 24.04
CA ALA A 351 10.08 -1.52 23.39
C ALA A 351 11.44 -0.98 22.90
N SER A 352 12.50 -1.18 23.68
CA SER A 352 13.86 -0.81 23.27
C SER A 352 14.32 -1.60 22.04
N PHE A 353 14.03 -2.90 22.00
CA PHE A 353 14.29 -3.73 20.82
C PHE A 353 13.54 -3.22 19.59
N VAL A 354 12.23 -2.93 19.70
CA VAL A 354 11.43 -2.39 18.58
C VAL A 354 11.99 -1.04 18.09
N GLN A 355 12.42 -0.16 19.00
CA GLN A 355 13.04 1.12 18.61
C GLN A 355 14.33 0.95 17.80
N GLU A 356 15.15 -0.07 18.08
CA GLU A 356 16.33 -0.36 17.26
C GLU A 356 15.94 -0.89 15.87
N ILE A 357 14.91 -1.74 15.80
CA ILE A 357 14.35 -2.20 14.53
C ILE A 357 13.78 -1.00 13.71
N ASP A 358 13.10 -0.06 14.35
CA ASP A 358 12.56 1.12 13.67
C ASP A 358 13.64 2.03 13.08
N LYS A 359 14.82 2.13 13.72
CA LYS A 359 15.98 2.81 13.12
C LYS A 359 16.45 2.12 11.84
N SER A 360 16.45 0.79 11.82
CA SER A 360 16.78 0.01 10.61
C SER A 360 15.72 0.21 9.54
N ARG A 361 14.42 0.11 9.87
CA ARG A 361 13.32 0.41 8.93
C ARG A 361 13.44 1.79 8.28
N LEU A 362 13.78 2.81 9.07
CA LEU A 362 13.95 4.17 8.55
C LEU A 362 15.09 4.23 7.51
N ARG A 363 16.21 3.55 7.75
CA ARG A 363 17.33 3.49 6.80
C ARG A 363 16.91 2.86 5.47
N GLU A 364 16.20 1.72 5.52
CA GLU A 364 15.70 1.03 4.34
C GLU A 364 14.70 1.90 3.56
N LEU A 365 13.77 2.56 4.24
CA LEU A 365 12.79 3.46 3.61
C LEU A 365 13.48 4.67 2.94
N LEU A 366 14.48 5.26 3.56
CA LEU A 366 15.27 6.35 2.98
C LEU A 366 16.05 5.87 1.74
N ALA A 367 16.65 4.68 1.79
CA ALA A 367 17.33 4.10 0.65
C ALA A 367 16.37 3.86 -0.53
N ILE A 368 15.19 3.29 -0.28
CA ILE A 368 14.14 3.12 -1.29
C ILE A 368 13.74 4.48 -1.90
N LYS A 369 13.56 5.51 -1.07
CA LYS A 369 13.20 6.85 -1.54
C LYS A 369 14.29 7.44 -2.45
N GLN A 370 15.56 7.32 -2.07
CA GLN A 370 16.68 7.80 -2.88
C GLN A 370 16.76 7.06 -4.23
N ILE A 371 16.60 5.72 -4.23
CA ILE A 371 16.64 4.93 -5.46
C ILE A 371 15.47 5.30 -6.38
N LYS A 372 14.27 5.54 -5.84
CA LYS A 372 13.12 6.00 -6.64
C LYS A 372 13.37 7.38 -7.28
N LEU A 373 14.06 8.29 -6.61
CA LEU A 373 14.47 9.57 -7.20
C LEU A 373 15.46 9.34 -8.34
N LEU A 374 16.47 8.48 -8.16
CA LEU A 374 17.44 8.12 -9.23
C LEU A 374 16.74 7.46 -10.42
N LEU A 375 15.73 6.63 -10.21
CA LEU A 375 14.92 6.06 -11.29
C LEU A 375 14.21 7.15 -12.10
N ASN A 376 13.59 8.11 -11.44
CA ASN A 376 12.92 9.23 -12.10
C ASN A 376 13.90 10.12 -12.87
N ASP A 377 15.05 10.44 -12.28
CA ASP A 377 16.11 11.24 -12.94
C ASP A 377 16.71 10.52 -14.16
N SER A 378 16.87 9.20 -14.08
CA SER A 378 17.37 8.40 -15.20
C SER A 378 16.44 8.46 -16.42
N TRP A 379 15.13 8.59 -16.23
CA TRP A 379 14.16 8.79 -17.31
C TRP A 379 14.17 10.22 -17.86
N LEU A 380 14.34 11.23 -17.00
CA LEU A 380 14.42 12.63 -17.43
C LEU A 380 15.64 12.88 -18.34
N LEU A 381 16.72 12.10 -18.20
CA LEU A 381 17.89 12.18 -19.07
C LEU A 381 17.66 11.58 -20.47
N LEU A 382 16.62 10.77 -20.65
CA LEU A 382 16.25 10.14 -21.92
C LEU A 382 15.19 10.96 -22.70
N TYR A 383 14.40 11.80 -22.02
CA TYR A 383 13.36 12.66 -22.56
C TYR A 383 13.77 14.12 -22.55
#